data_c027076af5876fa495c20d7ad1fb22b1
#
_entry.id   c027076af5876fa495c20d7ad1fb22b1
#
_cell.length_a   1.000
_cell.length_b   1.000
_cell.length_c   1.000
_cell.angle_alpha   90.00
_cell.angle_beta   90.00
_cell.angle_gamma   90.00
#
_symmetry.space_group_name_H-M   'P 1'
#
loop_
_entity.id
_entity.type
_entity.pdbx_description
1 polymer ?
#
loop_
_entity_poly.entity_id
_entity_poly.type
_entity_poly.pdbx_seq_one_letter_code
_entity_poly.pdbx_strand_id
1 'polypeptide(L)'
;MLKIETSIYPFRLKLSDKKPVQLKVNIRNMNDEDVLLSYDVLTSKVLSIDKGGFKTSVTTRVGKMEPGARTEAYFEIYPKTMARAGTYPILVRATEHYDSYELVEKEYKKKIEIVVDAWFFFELKYFY
;
A
#
# COMPACT_ATOMS: atom_id res chain seq x y z
N MET A 1 -8.33 15.38 -11.32
CA MET A 1 -8.29 14.93 -9.92
C MET A 1 -8.41 13.43 -9.85
N LEU A 2 -7.59 12.80 -9.04
CA LEU A 2 -7.66 11.37 -8.79
C LEU A 2 -8.21 11.13 -7.38
N LYS A 3 -9.01 10.08 -7.22
CA LYS A 3 -9.49 9.65 -5.92
C LYS A 3 -8.82 8.34 -5.56
N ILE A 4 -8.10 8.31 -4.44
CA ILE A 4 -7.42 7.13 -3.94
C ILE A 4 -8.21 6.59 -2.74
N GLU A 5 -8.65 5.35 -2.84
CA GLU A 5 -9.28 4.65 -1.72
C GLU A 5 -8.45 3.43 -1.36
N THR A 6 -8.28 3.19 -0.09
CA THR A 6 -7.49 2.07 0.42
C THR A 6 -8.24 1.34 1.51
N SER A 7 -7.99 0.05 1.61
CA SER A 7 -8.48 -0.75 2.73
C SER A 7 -7.46 -1.83 3.06
N ILE A 8 -7.44 -2.25 4.33
CA ILE A 8 -6.53 -3.26 4.84
C ILE A 8 -7.35 -4.36 5.52
N TYR A 9 -7.04 -5.61 5.20
CA TYR A 9 -7.65 -6.76 5.84
C TYR A 9 -6.64 -7.91 5.94
N PRO A 10 -6.51 -8.54 7.10
CA PRO A 10 -7.08 -8.10 8.37
C PRO A 10 -6.49 -6.77 8.82
N PHE A 11 -7.16 -6.13 9.71
CA PHE A 11 -6.84 -4.79 10.19
C PHE A 11 -5.49 -4.68 10.93
N ARG A 12 -5.02 -5.79 11.49
CA ARG A 12 -3.75 -5.84 12.21
C ARG A 12 -2.86 -6.94 11.67
N LEU A 13 -1.57 -6.64 11.59
CA LEU A 13 -0.55 -7.60 11.22
C LEU A 13 0.00 -8.25 12.48
N LYS A 14 -0.21 -9.56 12.63
CA LYS A 14 0.26 -10.31 13.80
C LYS A 14 1.58 -11.00 13.47
N LEU A 15 2.61 -10.69 14.22
CA LEU A 15 3.93 -11.29 14.03
C LEU A 15 3.92 -12.81 14.27
N SER A 16 3.11 -13.27 15.21
CA SER A 16 3.00 -14.69 15.54
C SER A 16 2.51 -15.56 14.40
N ASP A 17 1.61 -15.04 13.58
CA ASP A 17 0.97 -15.80 12.51
C ASP A 17 1.80 -15.84 11.24
N LYS A 18 2.72 -14.90 11.07
CA LYS A 18 3.53 -14.71 9.86
C LYS A 18 2.68 -14.58 8.58
N LYS A 19 1.41 -14.24 8.75
CA LYS A 19 0.49 -14.03 7.64
C LYS A 19 0.50 -12.58 7.22
N PRO A 20 0.37 -12.31 5.92
CA PRO A 20 0.31 -10.93 5.47
C PRO A 20 -1.05 -10.31 5.74
N VAL A 21 -1.09 -8.98 5.77
CA VAL A 21 -2.33 -8.25 5.60
C VAL A 21 -2.47 -7.91 4.12
N GLN A 22 -3.69 -7.86 3.64
CA GLN A 22 -3.96 -7.48 2.26
C GLN A 22 -4.30 -6.01 2.20
N LEU A 23 -3.58 -5.28 1.37
CA LEU A 23 -3.85 -3.89 1.07
C LEU A 23 -4.59 -3.82 -0.27
N LYS A 24 -5.76 -3.23 -0.27
CA LYS A 24 -6.50 -2.95 -1.50
C LYS A 24 -6.30 -1.48 -1.85
N VAL A 25 -5.91 -1.21 -3.08
CA VAL A 25 -5.76 0.14 -3.61
C VAL A 25 -6.73 0.32 -4.76
N ASN A 26 -7.54 1.34 -4.70
CA ASN A 26 -8.48 1.70 -5.75
C ASN A 26 -8.23 3.17 -6.13
N ILE A 27 -7.96 3.41 -7.40
CA ILE A 27 -7.71 4.76 -7.92
C ILE A 27 -8.72 5.03 -9.02
N ARG A 28 -9.43 6.15 -8.89
CA ARG A 28 -10.46 6.54 -9.84
C ARG A 28 -10.10 7.89 -10.49
N ASN A 29 -10.29 7.96 -11.80
CA ASN A 29 -10.11 9.20 -12.53
C ASN A 29 -11.37 10.07 -12.36
N MET A 30 -11.23 11.16 -11.62
CA MET A 30 -12.31 12.13 -11.39
C MET A 30 -12.21 13.34 -12.29
N ASN A 31 -11.31 13.30 -13.28
CA ASN A 31 -11.18 14.37 -14.27
C ASN A 31 -12.20 14.20 -15.40
N ASP A 32 -12.43 15.25 -16.14
CA ASP A 32 -13.30 15.23 -17.31
C ASP A 32 -12.59 14.73 -18.56
N GLU A 33 -11.29 14.48 -18.47
CA GLU A 33 -10.43 14.05 -19.55
C GLU A 33 -9.69 12.76 -19.19
N ASP A 34 -9.15 12.10 -20.21
CA ASP A 34 -8.29 10.95 -20.02
C ASP A 34 -7.02 11.34 -19.28
N VAL A 35 -6.53 10.43 -18.44
CA VAL A 35 -5.32 10.63 -17.65
C VAL A 35 -4.37 9.46 -17.90
N LEU A 36 -3.11 9.75 -18.14
CA LEU A 36 -2.07 8.74 -18.13
C LEU A 36 -1.61 8.55 -16.68
N LEU A 37 -1.88 7.37 -16.14
CA LEU A 37 -1.71 7.09 -14.71
C LEU A 37 -0.62 6.09 -14.43
N SER A 38 0.17 6.37 -13.42
CA SER A 38 0.99 5.38 -12.72
C SER A 38 0.79 5.53 -11.23
N TYR A 39 1.12 4.51 -10.46
CA TYR A 39 1.11 4.62 -9.01
C TYR A 39 2.21 3.80 -8.37
N ASP A 40 2.60 4.21 -7.17
CA ASP A 40 3.58 3.55 -6.34
C ASP A 40 2.97 3.19 -5.00
N VAL A 41 3.36 2.03 -4.48
CA VAL A 41 3.10 1.66 -3.10
C VAL A 41 4.45 1.51 -2.41
N LEU A 42 4.64 2.25 -1.31
CA LEU A 42 5.89 2.25 -0.57
C LEU A 42 5.63 1.87 0.87
N THR A 43 6.36 0.88 1.36
CA THR A 43 6.25 0.44 2.75
C THR A 43 7.38 1.03 3.58
N SER A 44 7.24 0.95 4.90
CA SER A 44 8.34 1.26 5.80
C SER A 44 9.42 0.15 5.73
N LYS A 45 10.60 0.43 6.29
CA LYS A 45 11.74 -0.49 6.23
C LYS A 45 11.51 -1.85 6.89
N VAL A 46 10.58 -1.93 7.83
CA VAL A 46 10.32 -3.16 8.60
C VAL A 46 9.21 -4.02 7.99
N LEU A 47 8.60 -3.54 6.90
CA LEU A 47 7.55 -4.24 6.17
C LEU A 47 8.03 -4.52 4.74
N SER A 48 7.38 -5.47 4.08
CA SER A 48 7.68 -5.75 2.67
C SER A 48 6.42 -6.11 1.91
N ILE A 49 6.48 -5.97 0.61
CA ILE A 49 5.38 -6.32 -0.31
C ILE A 49 5.52 -7.75 -0.79
N ASP A 50 6.66 -8.38 -0.56
CA ASP A 50 6.91 -9.76 -0.93
C ASP A 50 7.19 -10.61 0.32
N LYS A 51 6.95 -11.90 0.21
CA LYS A 51 7.18 -12.85 1.30
C LYS A 51 8.66 -12.95 1.69
N GLY A 52 9.56 -12.74 0.72
CA GLY A 52 11.00 -12.81 0.96
C GLY A 52 11.56 -11.64 1.75
N GLY A 53 10.81 -10.57 1.93
CA GLY A 53 11.25 -9.41 2.70
C GLY A 53 12.19 -8.45 1.97
N PHE A 54 12.22 -8.51 0.64
CA PHE A 54 13.14 -7.70 -0.16
C PHE A 54 12.50 -6.46 -0.78
N LYS A 55 11.21 -6.53 -1.14
CA LYS A 55 10.54 -5.44 -1.80
C LYS A 55 9.86 -4.51 -0.81
N THR A 56 10.26 -3.25 -0.83
CA THR A 56 9.62 -2.20 -0.02
C THR A 56 8.84 -1.21 -0.88
N SER A 57 8.90 -1.35 -2.19
CA SER A 57 8.13 -0.51 -3.11
C SER A 57 7.75 -1.26 -4.36
N VAL A 58 6.65 -0.86 -4.96
CA VAL A 58 6.23 -1.34 -6.26
C VAL A 58 5.66 -0.19 -7.06
N THR A 59 6.02 -0.12 -8.33
CA THR A 59 5.52 0.89 -9.27
C THR A 59 4.72 0.21 -10.36
N THR A 60 3.53 0.71 -10.64
CA THR A 60 2.65 0.17 -11.68
C THR A 60 2.28 1.27 -12.66
N ARG A 61 2.50 1.02 -13.94
CA ARG A 61 2.02 1.87 -15.02
C ARG A 61 0.67 1.36 -15.47
N VAL A 62 -0.37 2.15 -15.23
CA VAL A 62 -1.74 1.74 -15.52
C VAL A 62 -2.11 1.99 -16.97
N GLY A 63 -1.56 3.04 -17.56
CA GLY A 63 -1.91 3.49 -18.89
C GLY A 63 -2.95 4.61 -18.86
N LYS A 64 -3.63 4.79 -19.99
CA LYS A 64 -4.63 5.83 -20.12
C LYS A 64 -5.94 5.41 -19.45
N MET A 65 -6.44 6.25 -18.56
CA MET A 65 -7.72 6.04 -17.89
C MET A 65 -8.73 7.08 -18.34
N GLU A 66 -9.88 6.60 -18.78
CA GLU A 66 -10.99 7.48 -19.17
C GLU A 66 -11.64 8.12 -17.94
N PRO A 67 -12.40 9.22 -18.13
CA PRO A 67 -13.16 9.82 -17.04
C PRO A 67 -14.07 8.80 -16.36
N GLY A 68 -14.02 8.75 -15.04
CA GLY A 68 -14.80 7.81 -14.23
C GLY A 68 -14.25 6.41 -14.16
N ALA A 69 -13.24 6.07 -14.94
CA ALA A 69 -12.60 4.74 -14.86
C ALA A 69 -11.85 4.58 -13.55
N ARG A 70 -11.72 3.34 -13.11
CA ARG A 70 -11.00 3.01 -11.89
C ARG A 70 -10.09 1.79 -12.11
N THR A 71 -9.03 1.73 -11.34
CA THR A 71 -8.13 0.58 -11.29
C THR A 71 -8.07 0.07 -9.85
N GLU A 72 -8.11 -1.24 -9.70
CA GLU A 72 -7.99 -1.89 -8.40
C GLU A 72 -6.76 -2.79 -8.39
N ALA A 73 -6.07 -2.81 -7.27
CA ALA A 73 -4.94 -3.71 -7.08
C ALA A 73 -4.89 -4.17 -5.63
N TYR A 74 -4.34 -5.35 -5.44
CA TYR A 74 -4.19 -5.96 -4.12
C TYR A 74 -2.72 -6.26 -3.88
N PHE A 75 -2.25 -5.92 -2.70
CA PHE A 75 -0.87 -6.16 -2.29
C PHE A 75 -0.87 -6.87 -0.95
N GLU A 76 0.02 -7.83 -0.79
CA GLU A 76 0.22 -8.49 0.49
C GLU A 76 1.37 -7.82 1.21
N ILE A 77 1.14 -7.43 2.46
CA ILE A 77 2.12 -6.74 3.28
C ILE A 77 2.58 -7.70 4.37
N TYR A 78 3.88 -7.97 4.40
CA TYR A 78 4.51 -8.91 5.31
C TYR A 78 5.39 -8.17 6.32
N PRO A 79 5.48 -8.66 7.55
CA PRO A 79 6.48 -8.14 8.49
C PRO A 79 7.84 -8.75 8.15
N LYS A 80 8.89 -7.93 8.20
CA LYS A 80 10.24 -8.44 8.13
C LYS A 80 10.64 -9.02 9.48
N THR A 81 11.73 -9.79 9.52
CA THR A 81 12.21 -10.41 10.75
C THR A 81 12.54 -9.41 11.86
N MET A 82 12.92 -8.19 11.48
CA MET A 82 13.23 -7.12 12.42
C MET A 82 12.00 -6.33 12.88
N ALA A 83 10.81 -6.64 12.37
CA ALA A 83 9.61 -5.90 12.71
C ALA A 83 9.24 -6.09 14.18
N ARG A 84 8.82 -5.01 14.82
CA ARG A 84 8.38 -4.97 16.21
C ARG A 84 6.96 -4.42 16.27
N ALA A 85 6.31 -4.61 17.41
CA ALA A 85 5.00 -4.02 17.64
C ALA A 85 5.06 -2.50 17.44
N GLY A 86 4.07 -1.96 16.80
CA GLY A 86 3.98 -0.54 16.53
C GLY A 86 3.07 -0.24 15.35
N THR A 87 3.07 1.02 14.95
CA THR A 87 2.29 1.49 13.82
C THR A 87 3.25 1.99 12.75
N TYR A 88 3.09 1.49 11.53
CA TYR A 88 4.01 1.78 10.45
C TYR A 88 3.26 2.34 9.24
N PRO A 89 3.81 3.37 8.58
CA PRO A 89 3.14 3.98 7.45
C PRO A 89 3.35 3.19 6.16
N ILE A 90 2.33 3.25 5.31
CA ILE A 90 2.42 2.87 3.90
C ILE A 90 1.95 4.07 3.11
N LEU A 91 2.69 4.40 2.08
CA LEU A 91 2.36 5.51 1.19
C LEU A 91 1.89 4.96 -0.15
N VAL A 92 0.71 5.39 -0.57
CA VAL A 92 0.23 5.17 -1.94
C VAL A 92 0.32 6.51 -2.66
N ARG A 93 1.08 6.55 -3.74
CA ARG A 93 1.29 7.75 -4.53
C ARG A 93 0.79 7.52 -5.95
N ALA A 94 -0.22 8.27 -6.37
CA ALA A 94 -0.74 8.21 -7.72
C ALA A 94 -0.24 9.42 -8.51
N THR A 95 0.20 9.20 -9.74
CA THR A 95 0.80 10.24 -10.56
C THR A 95 0.05 10.37 -11.89
N GLU A 96 -0.41 11.58 -12.18
CA GLU A 96 -0.90 11.95 -13.51
C GLU A 96 0.29 12.41 -14.35
N HIS A 97 0.43 11.81 -15.53
CA HIS A 97 1.52 12.13 -16.44
C HIS A 97 1.00 12.92 -17.63
N TYR A 98 1.83 13.79 -18.12
CA TYR A 98 1.57 14.57 -19.31
C TYR A 98 2.32 13.92 -20.48
N ASP A 99 1.58 13.43 -21.47
CA ASP A 99 2.11 12.87 -22.72
C ASP A 99 2.92 11.58 -22.56
N SER A 100 3.80 11.48 -21.58
CA SER A 100 4.59 10.27 -21.31
C SER A 100 4.83 10.10 -19.80
N TYR A 101 5.23 8.88 -19.40
CA TYR A 101 5.50 8.59 -17.99
C TYR A 101 6.68 9.37 -17.41
N GLU A 102 7.52 9.92 -18.26
CA GLU A 102 8.66 10.73 -17.82
C GLU A 102 8.24 12.14 -17.39
N LEU A 103 7.07 12.59 -17.85
CA LEU A 103 6.57 13.93 -17.56
C LEU A 103 5.47 13.84 -16.51
N VAL A 104 5.74 14.40 -15.34
CA VAL A 104 4.78 14.41 -14.23
C VAL A 104 3.98 15.70 -14.28
N GLU A 105 2.67 15.56 -14.33
CA GLU A 105 1.76 16.71 -14.26
C GLU A 105 1.32 16.97 -12.82
N LYS A 106 0.88 15.91 -12.11
CA LYS A 106 0.37 16.07 -10.77
C LYS A 106 0.51 14.78 -9.97
N GLU A 107 0.79 14.90 -8.68
CA GLU A 107 0.89 13.77 -7.77
C GLU A 107 -0.15 13.87 -6.68
N TYR A 108 -0.69 12.71 -6.29
CA TYR A 108 -1.61 12.55 -5.18
C TYR A 108 -1.05 11.51 -4.24
N LYS A 109 -1.10 11.78 -2.95
CA LYS A 109 -0.56 10.86 -1.95
C LYS A 109 -1.62 10.49 -0.94
N LYS A 110 -1.64 9.23 -0.55
CA LYS A 110 -2.44 8.76 0.57
C LYS A 110 -1.56 7.94 1.49
N LYS A 111 -1.46 8.39 2.73
CA LYS A 111 -0.73 7.68 3.78
C LYS A 111 -1.72 6.86 4.58
N ILE A 112 -1.41 5.60 4.78
CA ILE A 112 -2.17 4.70 5.65
C ILE A 112 -1.21 4.12 6.67
N GLU A 113 -1.76 3.60 7.76
CA GLU A 113 -0.95 3.03 8.82
C GLU A 113 -1.36 1.59 9.06
N ILE A 114 -0.35 0.73 9.25
CA ILE A 114 -0.56 -0.66 9.61
C ILE A 114 -0.14 -0.85 11.06
N VAL A 115 -1.03 -1.44 11.85
CA VAL A 115 -0.74 -1.81 13.23
C VAL A 115 -0.14 -3.20 13.23
N VAL A 116 1.06 -3.31 13.81
CA VAL A 116 1.77 -4.57 13.97
C VAL A 116 1.72 -4.94 15.45
N ASP A 117 1.16 -6.10 15.74
CA ASP A 117 1.04 -6.60 17.11
C ASP A 117 2.21 -7.54 17.44
N ALA A 118 2.76 -7.40 18.62
CA ALA A 118 3.79 -8.29 19.09
C ALA A 118 3.19 -9.63 19.52
N TRP A 119 3.77 -10.71 19.01
CA TRP A 119 3.29 -12.06 19.30
C TRP A 119 3.50 -12.46 20.76
N PHE A 120 4.52 -11.96 21.42
CA PHE A 120 4.85 -12.36 22.81
C PHE A 120 3.80 -11.92 23.84
N PHE A 121 2.89 -11.02 23.46
CA PHE A 121 1.77 -10.67 24.33
C PHE A 121 0.90 -11.87 24.69
N PHE A 122 0.76 -12.81 23.78
CA PHE A 122 -0.02 -14.01 24.03
C PHE A 122 0.65 -14.90 25.06
N GLU A 123 1.95 -14.98 25.03
CA GLU A 123 2.71 -15.77 26.00
C GLU A 123 2.59 -15.18 27.40
N LEU A 124 2.66 -13.87 27.51
CA LEU A 124 2.51 -13.20 28.80
C LEU A 124 1.15 -13.46 29.44
N LYS A 125 0.11 -13.59 28.63
CA LYS A 125 -1.23 -13.88 29.13
C LYS A 125 -1.35 -15.26 29.78
N TYR A 126 -0.56 -16.20 29.35
CA TYR A 126 -0.63 -17.57 29.83
C TYR A 126 0.22 -17.84 31.07
N PHE A 127 1.00 -16.88 31.46
CA PHE A 127 1.83 -16.99 32.67
C PHE A 127 1.17 -16.39 33.92
N TYR A 128 0.02 -15.83 33.76
CA TYR A 128 -0.77 -15.29 34.84
C TYR A 128 -2.04 -16.13 35.03
#